data_fcd53e120a690debf14ee923964fab75
#
_entry.id   fcd53e120a690debf14ee923964fab75
#
_cell.length_a   1.000
_cell.length_b   1.000
_cell.length_c   1.000
_cell.angle_alpha   90.00
_cell.angle_beta   90.00
_cell.angle_gamma   90.00
#
_symmetry.space_group_name_H-M   'P 1'
#
loop_
_entity.id
_entity.type
_entity.pdbx_description
1 polymer ?
#
loop_
_entity_poly.entity_id
_entity_poly.type
_entity_poly.pdbx_seq_one_letter_code
_entity_poly.pdbx_strand_id
1 'polypeptide(L)'
;MAQKNFLLIFFLVFGFAFYGLFSCDLYAGKTWQEQEKQKPEIISLLGKKLFATPAEGGELRKLQDDLKEAMLKVEADPDDPENLILYGRRLAYLWRYHEAIEIYTKGIELHPDYAMLFRHRGHRFISIRKFEKAVFDLTRASQLNDKDFDIWYHLGLAHYLRGEFDEARRAYGKCLGVAEDDDSKIAISNWLYITLRRLGEKDEAEKILEGINEEMEVVENQSYYDLLLFYKGLKPESEIADKAKASDLDLATVGYGIGCWHLYNGDEVEAKSYFEKIVETRYWPAFGYIAAEAELYRMKE
;
A
#
# COMPACT_ATOMS: atom_id res chain seq x y z
N MET A 1 -6.27 -80.98 -0.30
CA MET A 1 -6.56 -80.34 -1.60
C MET A 1 -7.43 -79.10 -1.34
N ALA A 2 -6.91 -77.92 -1.36
CA ALA A 2 -7.59 -76.69 -1.52
C ALA A 2 -6.56 -75.60 -1.80
N GLN A 3 -6.48 -75.11 -3.03
CA GLN A 3 -5.63 -74.01 -3.45
C GLN A 3 -6.20 -72.71 -2.89
N LYS A 4 -5.37 -71.93 -2.17
CA LYS A 4 -5.67 -70.56 -1.79
C LYS A 4 -5.05 -69.62 -2.82
N ASN A 5 -5.90 -68.99 -3.63
CA ASN A 5 -5.51 -67.88 -4.48
C ASN A 5 -5.20 -66.62 -3.67
N PHE A 6 -3.97 -66.13 -3.76
CA PHE A 6 -3.53 -64.85 -3.23
C PHE A 6 -3.79 -63.81 -4.34
N LEU A 7 -4.74 -62.89 -4.08
CA LEU A 7 -4.99 -61.79 -4.97
C LEU A 7 -4.05 -60.62 -4.57
N LEU A 8 -3.06 -60.32 -5.41
CA LEU A 8 -2.14 -59.20 -5.23
C LEU A 8 -2.82 -57.95 -5.78
N ILE A 9 -3.22 -57.03 -4.90
CA ILE A 9 -3.73 -55.72 -5.27
C ILE A 9 -2.54 -54.78 -5.45
N PHE A 10 -2.31 -54.41 -6.74
CA PHE A 10 -1.37 -53.34 -7.09
C PHE A 10 -2.06 -51.99 -6.87
N PHE A 11 -1.60 -51.20 -5.88
CA PHE A 11 -1.91 -49.79 -5.81
C PHE A 11 -1.02 -49.04 -6.80
N LEU A 12 -1.62 -48.65 -7.94
CA LEU A 12 -1.03 -47.66 -8.85
C LEU A 12 -1.23 -46.26 -8.22
N VAL A 13 -0.15 -45.72 -7.66
CA VAL A 13 -0.09 -44.31 -7.28
C VAL A 13 0.12 -43.50 -8.56
N PHE A 14 -0.96 -42.91 -9.08
CA PHE A 14 -0.87 -41.89 -10.12
C PHE A 14 -0.42 -40.59 -9.49
N GLY A 15 0.91 -40.35 -9.57
CA GLY A 15 1.47 -39.02 -9.34
C GLY A 15 1.04 -38.09 -10.48
N PHE A 16 0.05 -37.23 -10.24
CA PHE A 16 -0.21 -36.09 -11.13
C PHE A 16 0.87 -35.04 -10.88
N ALA A 17 1.95 -35.12 -11.67
CA ALA A 17 2.83 -33.96 -11.83
C ALA A 17 2.06 -32.89 -12.61
N PHE A 18 1.52 -31.90 -11.90
CA PHE A 18 1.03 -30.66 -12.50
C PHE A 18 2.25 -29.83 -12.91
N TYR A 19 2.85 -30.13 -14.06
CA TYR A 19 3.67 -29.16 -14.77
C TYR A 19 2.70 -28.13 -15.39
N GLY A 20 2.35 -27.12 -14.59
CA GLY A 20 1.81 -25.89 -15.10
C GLY A 20 2.88 -25.18 -15.90
N LEU A 21 2.84 -25.31 -17.21
CA LEU A 21 3.57 -24.46 -18.14
C LEU A 21 3.11 -23.01 -17.90
N PHE A 22 3.85 -22.26 -17.07
CA PHE A 22 3.77 -20.81 -17.08
C PHE A 22 4.36 -20.35 -18.41
N SER A 23 3.48 -20.11 -19.38
CA SER A 23 3.86 -19.45 -20.62
C SER A 23 4.36 -18.04 -20.28
N CYS A 24 5.67 -17.87 -20.43
CA CYS A 24 6.36 -16.59 -20.38
C CYS A 24 6.07 -15.83 -21.67
N ASP A 25 4.82 -15.39 -21.86
CA ASP A 25 4.40 -14.60 -23.02
C ASP A 25 4.01 -13.18 -22.63
N LEU A 26 4.98 -12.29 -22.88
CA LEU A 26 4.77 -11.04 -23.60
C LEU A 26 4.00 -9.91 -22.92
N TYR A 27 4.75 -9.02 -22.33
CA TYR A 27 4.40 -7.59 -22.36
C TYR A 27 5.47 -6.80 -23.14
N ALA A 28 5.54 -7.05 -24.45
CA ALA A 28 6.19 -6.13 -25.40
C ALA A 28 5.11 -5.19 -25.94
N GLY A 29 5.26 -3.89 -25.68
CA GLY A 29 4.72 -2.76 -26.44
C GLY A 29 3.28 -2.86 -26.95
N LYS A 30 2.27 -2.87 -26.07
CA LYS A 30 0.87 -2.75 -26.50
C LYS A 30 0.50 -1.28 -26.68
N THR A 31 -0.14 -0.99 -27.84
CA THR A 31 -0.65 0.35 -28.17
C THR A 31 -1.89 0.69 -27.31
N TRP A 32 -2.26 1.98 -27.21
CA TRP A 32 -3.44 2.45 -26.48
C TRP A 32 -4.76 1.75 -26.88
N GLN A 33 -4.87 1.27 -28.14
CA GLN A 33 -6.02 0.52 -28.63
C GLN A 33 -6.10 -0.91 -28.07
N GLU A 34 -4.99 -1.47 -27.57
CA GLU A 34 -4.95 -2.77 -26.91
C GLU A 34 -5.28 -2.68 -25.42
N GLN A 35 -5.14 -1.48 -24.80
CA GLN A 35 -5.52 -1.23 -23.40
C GLN A 35 -7.04 -1.35 -23.15
N GLU A 36 -7.89 -1.07 -24.15
CA GLU A 36 -9.35 -1.29 -24.03
C GLU A 36 -9.74 -2.75 -23.82
N LYS A 37 -8.85 -3.71 -24.17
CA LYS A 37 -9.03 -5.15 -23.92
C LYS A 37 -8.36 -5.61 -22.61
N GLN A 38 -7.61 -4.76 -21.94
CA GLN A 38 -6.94 -5.12 -20.70
C GLN A 38 -7.96 -5.11 -19.55
N LYS A 39 -7.93 -6.18 -18.74
CA LYS A 39 -8.71 -6.21 -17.50
C LYS A 39 -8.14 -5.15 -16.54
N PRO A 40 -8.98 -4.29 -15.94
CA PRO A 40 -8.50 -3.34 -14.95
C PRO A 40 -7.93 -4.10 -13.74
N GLU A 41 -6.85 -3.57 -13.15
CA GLU A 41 -6.29 -4.11 -11.92
C GLU A 41 -7.30 -3.96 -10.78
N ILE A 42 -7.99 -2.82 -10.71
CA ILE A 42 -9.07 -2.60 -9.74
C ILE A 42 -10.20 -1.73 -10.31
N ILE A 43 -11.33 -1.79 -9.63
CA ILE A 43 -12.36 -0.75 -9.70
C ILE A 43 -12.26 0.10 -8.44
N SER A 44 -12.13 1.42 -8.60
CA SER A 44 -11.99 2.36 -7.49
C SER A 44 -13.29 2.48 -6.67
N LEU A 45 -13.23 3.08 -5.49
CA LEU A 45 -14.43 3.38 -4.67
C LEU A 45 -15.43 4.29 -5.41
N LEU A 46 -14.93 5.08 -6.36
CA LEU A 46 -15.73 5.98 -7.19
C LEU A 46 -16.23 5.32 -8.48
N GLY A 47 -15.97 4.00 -8.69
CA GLY A 47 -16.40 3.26 -9.86
C GLY A 47 -15.47 3.39 -11.09
N LYS A 48 -14.33 4.08 -10.98
CA LYS A 48 -13.34 4.26 -12.06
C LYS A 48 -12.52 2.98 -12.25
N LYS A 49 -12.33 2.56 -13.50
CA LYS A 49 -11.43 1.43 -13.85
C LYS A 49 -9.98 1.91 -13.80
N LEU A 50 -9.13 1.24 -13.02
CA LEU A 50 -7.72 1.58 -12.86
C LEU A 50 -6.85 0.42 -13.38
N PHE A 51 -5.85 0.77 -14.19
CA PHE A 51 -5.02 -0.19 -14.91
C PHE A 51 -3.57 -0.12 -14.42
N ALA A 52 -2.84 -1.21 -14.55
CA ALA A 52 -1.41 -1.25 -14.24
C ALA A 52 -0.62 -0.50 -15.33
N THR A 53 -0.11 0.67 -14.98
CA THR A 53 0.74 1.51 -15.85
C THR A 53 1.92 2.08 -15.04
N PRO A 54 2.81 1.22 -14.51
CA PRO A 54 3.77 1.62 -13.48
C PRO A 54 4.89 2.51 -14.02
N ALA A 55 5.39 2.22 -15.20
CA ALA A 55 6.55 2.89 -15.80
C ALA A 55 6.61 2.64 -17.30
N GLU A 56 7.52 3.35 -17.99
CA GLU A 56 7.74 3.21 -19.43
C GLU A 56 9.25 3.06 -19.74
N GLY A 57 9.58 2.60 -20.93
CA GLY A 57 10.94 2.61 -21.46
C GLY A 57 11.95 1.80 -20.63
N GLY A 58 13.06 2.44 -20.26
CA GLY A 58 14.17 1.80 -19.52
C GLY A 58 13.80 1.40 -18.10
N GLU A 59 12.99 2.20 -17.44
CA GLU A 59 12.51 1.91 -16.08
C GLU A 59 11.62 0.65 -16.05
N LEU A 60 10.69 0.54 -16.99
CA LEU A 60 9.87 -0.66 -17.12
C LEU A 60 10.71 -1.92 -17.34
N ARG A 61 11.74 -1.83 -18.21
CA ARG A 61 12.65 -2.96 -18.43
C ARG A 61 13.36 -3.38 -17.16
N LYS A 62 13.88 -2.42 -16.39
CA LYS A 62 14.52 -2.70 -15.11
C LYS A 62 13.59 -3.41 -14.14
N LEU A 63 12.35 -2.93 -14.01
CA LEU A 63 11.34 -3.58 -13.15
C LEU A 63 11.03 -5.02 -13.59
N GLN A 64 11.00 -5.27 -14.91
CA GLN A 64 10.79 -6.61 -15.46
C GLN A 64 11.99 -7.54 -15.22
N ASP A 65 13.23 -7.03 -15.37
CA ASP A 65 14.44 -7.80 -15.08
C ASP A 65 14.53 -8.14 -13.58
N ASP A 66 14.24 -7.18 -12.70
CA ASP A 66 14.17 -7.40 -11.26
C ASP A 66 13.10 -8.46 -10.90
N LEU A 67 11.95 -8.46 -11.57
CA LEU A 67 10.91 -9.46 -11.38
C LEU A 67 11.40 -10.86 -11.78
N LYS A 68 12.08 -10.95 -12.92
CA LYS A 68 12.65 -12.22 -13.40
C LYS A 68 13.69 -12.78 -12.42
N GLU A 69 14.57 -11.92 -11.89
CA GLU A 69 15.54 -12.34 -10.88
C GLU A 69 14.84 -12.90 -9.62
N ALA A 70 13.81 -12.20 -9.13
CA ALA A 70 13.06 -12.66 -7.97
C ALA A 70 12.32 -13.99 -8.22
N MET A 71 11.81 -14.21 -9.44
CA MET A 71 11.18 -15.47 -9.85
C MET A 71 12.20 -16.64 -9.81
N LEU A 72 13.41 -16.42 -10.32
CA LEU A 72 14.49 -17.45 -10.27
C LEU A 72 14.86 -17.83 -8.84
N LYS A 73 14.82 -16.89 -7.88
CA LYS A 73 15.04 -17.18 -6.47
C LYS A 73 13.96 -18.08 -5.89
N VAL A 74 12.69 -17.81 -6.22
CA VAL A 74 11.56 -18.68 -5.81
C VAL A 74 11.62 -20.05 -6.50
N GLU A 75 12.10 -20.15 -7.75
CA GLU A 75 12.31 -21.44 -8.41
C GLU A 75 13.42 -22.27 -7.72
N ALA A 76 14.47 -21.62 -7.23
CA ALA A 76 15.58 -22.27 -6.53
C ALA A 76 15.20 -22.71 -5.11
N ASP A 77 14.41 -21.91 -4.39
CA ASP A 77 13.88 -22.21 -3.05
C ASP A 77 12.46 -21.68 -2.93
N PRO A 78 11.46 -22.52 -3.30
CA PRO A 78 10.05 -22.09 -3.42
C PRO A 78 9.33 -21.89 -2.09
N ASP A 79 9.93 -22.34 -0.98
CA ASP A 79 9.34 -22.29 0.34
C ASP A 79 9.99 -21.22 1.23
N ASP A 80 11.08 -20.58 0.80
CA ASP A 80 11.70 -19.48 1.53
C ASP A 80 10.76 -18.25 1.57
N PRO A 81 10.32 -17.80 2.77
CA PRO A 81 9.40 -16.65 2.89
C PRO A 81 9.99 -15.35 2.36
N GLU A 82 11.30 -15.13 2.44
CA GLU A 82 11.95 -13.93 1.92
C GLU A 82 11.96 -13.90 0.39
N ASN A 83 12.14 -15.03 -0.28
CA ASN A 83 12.03 -15.13 -1.73
C ASN A 83 10.60 -14.85 -2.19
N LEU A 84 9.59 -15.37 -1.48
CA LEU A 84 8.18 -15.09 -1.77
C LEU A 84 7.84 -13.62 -1.54
N ILE A 85 8.37 -13.01 -0.48
CA ILE A 85 8.21 -11.57 -0.23
C ILE A 85 8.87 -10.75 -1.34
N LEU A 86 10.10 -11.07 -1.71
CA LEU A 86 10.79 -10.37 -2.78
C LEU A 86 10.02 -10.44 -4.09
N TYR A 87 9.56 -11.63 -4.46
CA TYR A 87 8.80 -11.83 -5.71
C TYR A 87 7.48 -11.05 -5.70
N GLY A 88 6.71 -11.11 -4.62
CA GLY A 88 5.48 -10.34 -4.46
C GLY A 88 5.72 -8.82 -4.49
N ARG A 89 6.83 -8.33 -3.92
CA ARG A 89 7.22 -6.91 -4.01
C ARG A 89 7.54 -6.50 -5.45
N ARG A 90 8.24 -7.31 -6.23
CA ARG A 90 8.54 -7.03 -7.65
C ARG A 90 7.29 -7.01 -8.51
N LEU A 91 6.32 -7.92 -8.25
CA LEU A 91 4.99 -7.85 -8.86
C LEU A 91 4.27 -6.54 -8.50
N ALA A 92 4.33 -6.13 -7.23
CA ALA A 92 3.69 -4.90 -6.78
C ALA A 92 4.31 -3.62 -7.39
N TYR A 93 5.61 -3.58 -7.66
CA TYR A 93 6.23 -2.46 -8.38
C TYR A 93 5.78 -2.35 -9.84
N LEU A 94 5.30 -3.45 -10.42
CA LEU A 94 4.63 -3.47 -11.72
C LEU A 94 3.11 -3.25 -11.62
N TRP A 95 2.60 -2.88 -10.44
CA TRP A 95 1.19 -2.70 -10.10
C TRP A 95 0.33 -3.95 -10.31
N ARG A 96 0.93 -5.14 -10.33
CA ARG A 96 0.29 -6.45 -10.43
C ARG A 96 -0.10 -6.95 -9.03
N TYR A 97 -1.01 -6.23 -8.38
CA TYR A 97 -1.32 -6.42 -6.96
C TYR A 97 -2.06 -7.71 -6.66
N HIS A 98 -2.94 -8.15 -7.56
CA HIS A 98 -3.63 -9.43 -7.39
C HIS A 98 -2.65 -10.60 -7.40
N GLU A 99 -1.68 -10.60 -8.30
CA GLU A 99 -0.66 -11.64 -8.35
C GLU A 99 0.26 -11.59 -7.13
N ALA A 100 0.64 -10.39 -6.68
CA ALA A 100 1.40 -10.25 -5.44
C ALA A 100 0.65 -10.83 -4.22
N ILE A 101 -0.67 -10.61 -4.13
CA ILE A 101 -1.53 -11.16 -3.07
C ILE A 101 -1.55 -12.69 -3.12
N GLU A 102 -1.59 -13.30 -4.31
CA GLU A 102 -1.52 -14.77 -4.48
C GLU A 102 -0.20 -15.33 -3.96
N ILE A 103 0.93 -14.69 -4.28
CA ILE A 103 2.27 -15.09 -3.78
C ILE A 103 2.33 -15.00 -2.26
N TYR A 104 1.90 -13.89 -1.66
CA TYR A 104 1.88 -13.75 -0.20
C TYR A 104 0.91 -14.73 0.46
N THR A 105 -0.21 -15.08 -0.20
CA THR A 105 -1.16 -16.07 0.32
C THR A 105 -0.52 -17.44 0.37
N LYS A 106 0.19 -17.86 -0.70
CA LYS A 106 1.00 -19.10 -0.68
C LYS A 106 2.03 -19.07 0.45
N GLY A 107 2.73 -17.94 0.62
CA GLY A 107 3.70 -17.78 1.69
C GLY A 107 3.10 -17.95 3.09
N ILE A 108 1.92 -17.40 3.34
CA ILE A 108 1.20 -17.52 4.62
C ILE A 108 0.74 -18.96 4.87
N GLU A 109 0.34 -19.69 3.84
CA GLU A 109 -0.01 -21.11 3.97
C GLU A 109 1.19 -21.95 4.42
N LEU A 110 2.39 -21.63 3.94
CA LEU A 110 3.63 -22.29 4.33
C LEU A 110 4.17 -21.80 5.68
N HIS A 111 4.02 -20.51 5.97
CA HIS A 111 4.61 -19.84 7.13
C HIS A 111 3.57 -18.99 7.89
N PRO A 112 2.60 -19.62 8.60
CA PRO A 112 1.45 -18.93 9.20
C PRO A 112 1.81 -17.99 10.37
N ASP A 113 3.04 -18.03 10.85
CA ASP A 113 3.55 -17.17 11.92
C ASP A 113 4.61 -16.15 11.44
N TYR A 114 4.79 -16.00 10.12
CA TYR A 114 5.73 -15.05 9.56
C TYR A 114 5.07 -13.68 9.32
N ALA A 115 5.27 -12.73 10.24
CA ALA A 115 4.59 -11.42 10.28
C ALA A 115 4.68 -10.64 8.96
N MET A 116 5.84 -10.67 8.29
CA MET A 116 6.09 -9.87 7.09
C MET A 116 5.24 -10.30 5.90
N LEU A 117 4.86 -11.56 5.78
CA LEU A 117 3.94 -12.02 4.73
C LEU A 117 2.54 -11.39 4.89
N PHE A 118 2.01 -11.36 6.11
CA PHE A 118 0.75 -10.67 6.42
C PHE A 118 0.88 -9.15 6.19
N ARG A 119 1.99 -8.53 6.63
CA ARG A 119 2.24 -7.10 6.40
C ARG A 119 2.22 -6.76 4.91
N HIS A 120 2.93 -7.52 4.08
CA HIS A 120 2.98 -7.26 2.65
C HIS A 120 1.64 -7.52 1.96
N ARG A 121 0.91 -8.58 2.33
CA ARG A 121 -0.43 -8.85 1.79
C ARG A 121 -1.44 -7.79 2.22
N GLY A 122 -1.41 -7.38 3.48
CA GLY A 122 -2.25 -6.30 4.01
C GLY A 122 -2.02 -4.98 3.28
N HIS A 123 -0.78 -4.60 3.02
CA HIS A 123 -0.47 -3.44 2.20
C HIS A 123 -1.08 -3.55 0.78
N ARG A 124 -0.99 -4.72 0.11
CA ARG A 124 -1.62 -4.87 -1.22
C ARG A 124 -3.13 -4.86 -1.15
N PHE A 125 -3.73 -5.33 -0.06
CA PHE A 125 -5.17 -5.16 0.15
C PHE A 125 -5.58 -3.68 0.25
N ILE A 126 -4.75 -2.81 0.84
CA ILE A 126 -4.95 -1.35 0.76
C ILE A 126 -4.93 -0.90 -0.70
N SER A 127 -3.91 -1.30 -1.47
CA SER A 127 -3.74 -0.91 -2.87
C SER A 127 -4.96 -1.26 -3.73
N ILE A 128 -5.63 -2.40 -3.46
CA ILE A 128 -6.82 -2.84 -4.19
C ILE A 128 -8.14 -2.50 -3.48
N ARG A 129 -8.16 -1.57 -2.52
CA ARG A 129 -9.34 -1.07 -1.77
C ARG A 129 -10.08 -2.16 -0.97
N LYS A 130 -9.40 -3.22 -0.56
CA LYS A 130 -9.96 -4.27 0.32
C LYS A 130 -9.56 -4.00 1.78
N PHE A 131 -10.00 -2.86 2.30
CA PHE A 131 -9.53 -2.34 3.59
C PHE A 131 -9.84 -3.27 4.76
N GLU A 132 -10.97 -3.98 4.78
CA GLU A 132 -11.30 -4.98 5.82
C GLU A 132 -10.28 -6.11 5.85
N LYS A 133 -9.84 -6.58 4.65
CA LYS A 133 -8.82 -7.63 4.55
C LYS A 133 -7.45 -7.09 4.96
N ALA A 134 -7.17 -5.82 4.66
CA ALA A 134 -5.95 -5.17 5.11
C ALA A 134 -5.89 -5.08 6.63
N VAL A 135 -6.96 -4.63 7.29
CA VAL A 135 -7.05 -4.59 8.76
C VAL A 135 -6.85 -5.98 9.36
N PHE A 136 -7.49 -7.01 8.82
CA PHE A 136 -7.34 -8.38 9.30
C PHE A 136 -5.88 -8.85 9.26
N ASP A 137 -5.21 -8.72 8.12
CA ASP A 137 -3.82 -9.14 7.93
C ASP A 137 -2.85 -8.33 8.79
N LEU A 138 -3.00 -7.01 8.81
CA LEU A 138 -2.10 -6.11 9.54
C LEU A 138 -2.29 -6.24 11.06
N THR A 139 -3.50 -6.55 11.53
CA THR A 139 -3.74 -6.92 12.94
C THR A 139 -3.03 -8.24 13.27
N ARG A 140 -3.09 -9.25 12.39
CA ARG A 140 -2.35 -10.50 12.61
C ARG A 140 -0.84 -10.25 12.61
N ALA A 141 -0.33 -9.43 11.67
CA ALA A 141 1.07 -9.04 11.63
C ALA A 141 1.52 -8.36 12.94
N SER A 142 0.73 -7.42 13.48
CA SER A 142 1.06 -6.71 14.73
C SER A 142 1.04 -7.62 15.98
N GLN A 143 0.27 -8.70 15.96
CA GLN A 143 0.30 -9.73 17.02
C GLN A 143 1.56 -10.61 16.94
N LEU A 144 2.11 -10.80 15.74
CA LEU A 144 3.32 -11.60 15.50
C LEU A 144 4.59 -10.78 15.70
N ASN A 145 4.57 -9.50 15.34
CA ASN A 145 5.68 -8.55 15.51
C ASN A 145 5.12 -7.15 15.80
N ASP A 146 5.14 -6.75 17.06
CA ASP A 146 4.64 -5.46 17.54
C ASP A 146 5.69 -4.34 17.50
N LYS A 147 6.92 -4.61 17.02
CA LYS A 147 8.02 -3.65 16.96
C LYS A 147 8.27 -3.11 15.56
N ASP A 148 7.61 -3.65 14.55
CA ASP A 148 7.79 -3.24 13.17
C ASP A 148 6.98 -1.97 12.86
N PHE A 149 7.68 -0.92 12.44
CA PHE A 149 7.09 0.37 12.08
C PHE A 149 6.06 0.25 10.96
N ASP A 150 6.40 -0.46 9.91
CA ASP A 150 5.57 -0.57 8.72
C ASP A 150 4.23 -1.31 8.98
N ILE A 151 4.23 -2.25 9.91
CA ILE A 151 3.01 -2.96 10.33
C ILE A 151 2.02 -1.97 10.94
N TRP A 152 2.47 -1.18 11.91
CA TRP A 152 1.61 -0.19 12.57
C TRP A 152 1.21 0.96 11.64
N TYR A 153 2.14 1.41 10.78
CA TYR A 153 1.89 2.44 9.77
C TYR A 153 0.75 2.03 8.83
N HIS A 154 0.83 0.83 8.26
CA HIS A 154 -0.19 0.35 7.33
C HIS A 154 -1.50 -0.02 8.03
N LEU A 155 -1.44 -0.51 9.29
CA LEU A 155 -2.66 -0.77 10.07
C LEU A 155 -3.42 0.52 10.35
N GLY A 156 -2.72 1.57 10.78
CA GLY A 156 -3.31 2.89 10.96
C GLY A 156 -3.92 3.43 9.67
N LEU A 157 -3.21 3.29 8.55
CA LEU A 157 -3.71 3.70 7.24
C LEU A 157 -4.98 2.92 6.83
N ALA A 158 -5.00 1.61 7.04
CA ALA A 158 -6.18 0.80 6.70
C ALA A 158 -7.41 1.22 7.50
N HIS A 159 -7.27 1.51 8.80
CA HIS A 159 -8.34 2.06 9.63
C HIS A 159 -8.75 3.47 9.19
N TYR A 160 -7.77 4.35 8.91
CA TYR A 160 -8.03 5.71 8.43
C TYR A 160 -8.88 5.71 7.13
N LEU A 161 -8.51 4.87 6.18
CA LEU A 161 -9.22 4.74 4.90
C LEU A 161 -10.65 4.24 5.07
N ARG A 162 -10.94 3.48 6.12
CA ARG A 162 -12.31 3.06 6.50
C ARG A 162 -13.10 4.14 7.25
N GLY A 163 -12.46 5.25 7.64
CA GLY A 163 -13.07 6.27 8.50
C GLY A 163 -13.07 5.90 10.00
N GLU A 164 -12.37 4.86 10.40
CA GLU A 164 -12.22 4.40 11.78
C GLU A 164 -11.07 5.17 12.46
N PHE A 165 -11.27 6.48 12.62
CA PHE A 165 -10.19 7.40 13.04
C PHE A 165 -9.67 7.14 14.45
N ASP A 166 -10.50 6.63 15.37
CA ASP A 166 -10.04 6.25 16.71
C ASP A 166 -9.08 5.05 16.66
N GLU A 167 -9.37 4.05 15.82
CA GLU A 167 -8.50 2.89 15.62
C GLU A 167 -7.20 3.32 14.90
N ALA A 168 -7.32 4.20 13.89
CA ALA A 168 -6.17 4.77 13.20
C ALA A 168 -5.26 5.51 14.19
N ARG A 169 -5.82 6.37 15.07
CA ARG A 169 -5.07 7.07 16.12
C ARG A 169 -4.30 6.09 17.03
N ARG A 170 -4.96 4.99 17.45
CA ARG A 170 -4.31 3.97 18.30
C ARG A 170 -3.15 3.29 17.59
N ALA A 171 -3.34 2.88 16.34
CA ALA A 171 -2.30 2.24 15.54
C ALA A 171 -1.15 3.20 15.24
N TYR A 172 -1.43 4.44 14.85
CA TYR A 172 -0.42 5.47 14.61
C TYR A 172 0.33 5.88 15.88
N GLY A 173 -0.32 5.90 17.04
CA GLY A 173 0.35 6.10 18.31
C GLY A 173 1.36 4.99 18.63
N LYS A 174 1.03 3.72 18.32
CA LYS A 174 1.98 2.60 18.41
C LYS A 174 3.12 2.76 17.41
N CYS A 175 2.81 3.16 16.17
CA CYS A 175 3.79 3.40 15.13
C CYS A 175 4.80 4.48 15.55
N LEU A 176 4.34 5.60 16.10
CA LEU A 176 5.22 6.67 16.62
C LEU A 176 6.11 6.15 17.76
N GLY A 177 5.58 5.28 18.61
CA GLY A 177 6.33 4.69 19.72
C GLY A 177 7.46 3.74 19.30
N VAL A 178 7.46 3.24 18.05
CA VAL A 178 8.50 2.36 17.50
C VAL A 178 9.31 3.04 16.39
N ALA A 179 9.05 4.31 16.07
CA ALA A 179 9.82 5.10 15.11
C ALA A 179 11.20 5.47 15.70
N GLU A 180 12.27 4.98 15.07
CA GLU A 180 13.63 5.16 15.60
C GLU A 180 14.33 6.41 15.04
N ASP A 181 14.12 6.73 13.77
CA ASP A 181 14.74 7.84 13.05
C ASP A 181 13.77 9.00 12.78
N ASP A 182 14.30 10.15 12.38
CA ASP A 182 13.49 11.34 12.13
C ASP A 182 12.60 11.19 10.90
N ASP A 183 13.06 10.48 9.88
CA ASP A 183 12.30 10.26 8.64
C ASP A 183 11.04 9.43 8.91
N SER A 184 11.15 8.37 9.72
CA SER A 184 10.02 7.58 10.20
C SER A 184 9.07 8.41 11.10
N LYS A 185 9.62 9.23 12.01
CA LYS A 185 8.82 10.13 12.85
C LYS A 185 8.05 11.15 12.03
N ILE A 186 8.67 11.74 10.99
CA ILE A 186 8.02 12.66 10.07
C ILE A 186 6.85 11.98 9.37
N ALA A 187 7.08 10.79 8.79
CA ALA A 187 6.05 10.06 8.07
C ALA A 187 4.81 9.79 8.93
N ILE A 188 5.03 9.29 10.15
CA ILE A 188 3.91 8.93 11.03
C ILE A 188 3.26 10.16 11.66
N SER A 189 4.03 11.20 11.97
CA SER A 189 3.50 12.45 12.55
C SER A 189 2.51 13.12 11.59
N ASN A 190 2.76 13.10 10.29
CA ASN A 190 1.82 13.63 9.30
C ASN A 190 0.45 12.91 9.35
N TRP A 191 0.43 11.59 9.31
CA TRP A 191 -0.81 10.82 9.35
C TRP A 191 -1.52 10.92 10.70
N LEU A 192 -0.77 10.91 11.81
CA LEU A 192 -1.33 11.06 13.15
C LEU A 192 -1.93 12.44 13.35
N TYR A 193 -1.24 13.50 12.90
CA TYR A 193 -1.76 14.87 12.94
C TYR A 193 -3.09 14.99 12.22
N ILE A 194 -3.14 14.54 10.95
CA ILE A 194 -4.38 14.58 10.16
C ILE A 194 -5.50 13.77 10.87
N THR A 195 -5.17 12.61 11.42
CA THR A 195 -6.14 11.75 12.13
C THR A 195 -6.71 12.45 13.37
N LEU A 196 -5.87 13.07 14.20
CA LEU A 196 -6.29 13.85 15.37
C LEU A 196 -7.18 15.03 14.98
N ARG A 197 -6.83 15.74 13.90
CA ARG A 197 -7.66 16.83 13.38
C ARG A 197 -9.03 16.34 12.88
N ARG A 198 -9.11 15.15 12.28
CA ARG A 198 -10.36 14.50 11.88
C ARG A 198 -11.24 14.12 13.08
N LEU A 199 -10.64 13.78 14.22
CA LEU A 199 -11.32 13.53 15.49
C LEU A 199 -11.73 14.81 16.23
N GLY A 200 -11.29 15.99 15.77
CA GLY A 200 -11.49 17.26 16.47
C GLY A 200 -10.54 17.47 17.65
N GLU A 201 -9.57 16.59 17.84
CA GLU A 201 -8.58 16.62 18.93
C GLU A 201 -7.44 17.60 18.60
N LYS A 202 -7.77 18.89 18.50
CA LYS A 202 -6.86 19.93 18.04
C LYS A 202 -5.63 20.08 18.93
N ASP A 203 -5.81 20.09 20.26
CA ASP A 203 -4.72 20.27 21.20
C ASP A 203 -3.72 19.10 21.14
N GLU A 204 -4.21 17.87 20.95
CA GLU A 204 -3.34 16.69 20.79
C GLU A 204 -2.61 16.72 19.43
N ALA A 205 -3.26 17.21 18.38
CA ALA A 205 -2.62 17.38 17.08
C ALA A 205 -1.47 18.42 17.17
N GLU A 206 -1.66 19.52 17.91
CA GLU A 206 -0.61 20.52 18.08
C GLU A 206 0.60 20.00 18.84
N LYS A 207 0.41 19.12 19.83
CA LYS A 207 1.53 18.43 20.50
C LYS A 207 2.41 17.60 19.56
N ILE A 208 1.80 16.99 18.52
CA ILE A 208 2.60 16.29 17.50
C ILE A 208 3.55 17.26 16.79
N LEU A 209 3.08 18.48 16.48
CA LEU A 209 3.88 19.49 15.80
C LEU A 209 5.01 20.03 16.69
N GLU A 210 4.89 19.99 18.02
CA GLU A 210 5.98 20.42 18.93
C GLU A 210 7.26 19.65 18.70
N GLY A 211 7.15 18.34 18.39
CA GLY A 211 8.28 17.47 18.09
C GLY A 211 8.94 17.70 16.72
N ILE A 212 8.32 18.50 15.84
CA ILE A 212 8.84 18.79 14.49
C ILE A 212 9.67 20.08 14.54
N ASN A 213 10.92 20.00 14.10
CA ASN A 213 11.85 21.14 14.07
C ASN A 213 12.71 21.14 12.80
N GLU A 214 13.41 22.24 12.53
CA GLU A 214 14.17 22.46 11.30
C GLU A 214 15.52 21.69 11.26
N GLU A 215 15.90 20.99 12.34
CA GLU A 215 17.15 20.22 12.44
C GLU A 215 16.95 18.73 12.12
N MET A 216 15.71 18.30 11.84
CA MET A 216 15.40 16.89 11.55
C MET A 216 16.07 16.42 10.25
N GLU A 217 16.61 15.20 10.27
CA GLU A 217 17.22 14.56 9.10
C GLU A 217 16.13 13.95 8.20
N VAL A 218 15.96 14.53 7.00
CA VAL A 218 14.96 14.10 6.03
C VAL A 218 15.64 13.38 4.86
N VAL A 219 15.34 12.11 4.65
CA VAL A 219 15.90 11.29 3.58
C VAL A 219 14.88 11.05 2.46
N GLU A 220 13.71 10.52 2.81
CA GLU A 220 12.68 10.11 1.84
C GLU A 220 11.36 10.90 2.00
N ASN A 221 11.05 11.39 3.21
CA ASN A 221 9.74 11.94 3.56
C ASN A 221 9.67 13.48 3.48
N GLN A 222 10.42 14.11 2.56
CA GLN A 222 10.45 15.57 2.41
C GLN A 222 9.05 16.18 2.22
N SER A 223 8.17 15.53 1.48
CA SER A 223 6.80 16.03 1.25
C SER A 223 5.96 16.04 2.53
N TYR A 224 6.10 15.03 3.38
CA TYR A 224 5.43 15.01 4.69
C TYR A 224 6.04 16.03 5.66
N TYR A 225 7.35 16.21 5.63
CA TYR A 225 8.02 17.23 6.43
C TYR A 225 7.56 18.64 6.09
N ASP A 226 7.48 18.95 4.80
CA ASP A 226 6.96 20.22 4.32
C ASP A 226 5.51 20.48 4.76
N LEU A 227 4.66 19.46 4.71
CA LEU A 227 3.28 19.52 5.23
C LEU A 227 3.25 19.80 6.73
N LEU A 228 4.09 19.13 7.53
CA LEU A 228 4.16 19.37 8.97
C LEU A 228 4.62 20.79 9.29
N LEU A 229 5.60 21.33 8.55
CA LEU A 229 6.03 22.73 8.67
C LEU A 229 4.91 23.72 8.27
N PHE A 230 4.13 23.38 7.25
CA PHE A 230 2.94 24.14 6.86
C PHE A 230 1.87 24.11 7.97
N TYR A 231 1.55 22.95 8.52
CA TYR A 231 0.58 22.83 9.62
C TYR A 231 1.04 23.61 10.86
N LYS A 232 2.34 23.69 11.09
CA LYS A 232 2.99 24.47 12.16
C LYS A 232 3.01 25.97 11.88
N GLY A 233 2.67 26.42 10.66
CA GLY A 233 2.68 27.83 10.25
C GLY A 233 4.08 28.37 9.90
N LEU A 234 5.07 27.48 9.72
CA LEU A 234 6.45 27.85 9.35
C LEU A 234 6.64 27.96 7.83
N LYS A 235 5.75 27.37 7.06
CA LYS A 235 5.69 27.49 5.60
C LYS A 235 4.32 28.00 5.14
N PRO A 236 4.26 28.91 4.15
CA PRO A 236 2.99 29.39 3.60
C PRO A 236 2.39 28.32 2.68
N GLU A 237 1.05 28.28 2.56
CA GLU A 237 0.32 27.35 1.69
C GLU A 237 0.78 27.47 0.23
N SER A 238 1.07 28.68 -0.27
CA SER A 238 1.50 28.90 -1.65
C SER A 238 2.77 28.11 -2.01
N GLU A 239 3.75 28.02 -1.09
CA GLU A 239 4.97 27.24 -1.29
C GLU A 239 4.65 25.74 -1.39
N ILE A 240 3.76 25.24 -0.52
CA ILE A 240 3.38 23.83 -0.49
C ILE A 240 2.52 23.47 -1.72
N ALA A 241 1.61 24.36 -2.13
CA ALA A 241 0.79 24.18 -3.33
C ALA A 241 1.63 24.15 -4.63
N ASP A 242 2.74 24.89 -4.68
CA ASP A 242 3.66 24.82 -5.84
C ASP A 242 4.39 23.46 -5.90
N LYS A 243 4.78 22.89 -4.76
CA LYS A 243 5.34 21.53 -4.71
C LYS A 243 4.34 20.48 -5.17
N ALA A 244 3.08 20.59 -4.79
CA ALA A 244 2.02 19.69 -5.24
C ALA A 244 1.86 19.63 -6.78
N LYS A 245 2.33 20.64 -7.51
CA LYS A 245 2.28 20.69 -8.99
C LYS A 245 3.43 19.96 -9.68
N ALA A 246 4.46 19.52 -8.95
CA ALA A 246 5.69 18.99 -9.54
C ALA A 246 5.49 17.64 -10.22
N SER A 247 4.63 16.77 -9.67
CA SER A 247 4.31 15.46 -10.24
C SER A 247 2.95 14.95 -9.76
N ASP A 248 2.42 13.90 -10.41
CA ASP A 248 1.22 13.19 -9.95
C ASP A 248 1.39 12.63 -8.52
N LEU A 249 2.59 12.17 -8.17
CA LEU A 249 2.89 11.66 -6.83
C LEU A 249 2.92 12.79 -5.81
N ASP A 250 3.52 13.95 -6.14
CA ASP A 250 3.52 15.12 -5.26
C ASP A 250 2.10 15.66 -5.07
N LEU A 251 1.29 15.71 -6.12
CA LEU A 251 -0.11 16.09 -6.00
C LEU A 251 -0.87 15.11 -5.09
N ALA A 252 -0.65 13.80 -5.23
CA ALA A 252 -1.28 12.80 -4.38
C ALA A 252 -0.84 12.92 -2.91
N THR A 253 0.42 13.28 -2.64
CA THR A 253 0.95 13.36 -1.27
C THR A 253 0.67 14.73 -0.65
N VAL A 254 1.21 15.78 -1.28
CA VAL A 254 1.14 17.15 -0.75
C VAL A 254 -0.26 17.72 -0.92
N GLY A 255 -0.86 17.54 -2.10
CA GLY A 255 -2.24 17.99 -2.37
C GLY A 255 -3.27 17.35 -1.44
N TYR A 256 -3.08 16.07 -1.07
CA TYR A 256 -3.94 15.42 -0.08
C TYR A 256 -3.81 16.09 1.30
N GLY A 257 -2.59 16.40 1.74
CA GLY A 257 -2.36 17.09 3.01
C GLY A 257 -3.01 18.47 3.06
N ILE A 258 -2.89 19.28 1.98
CA ILE A 258 -3.56 20.59 1.86
C ILE A 258 -5.09 20.41 1.86
N GLY A 259 -5.61 19.46 1.07
CA GLY A 259 -7.05 19.15 1.05
C GLY A 259 -7.59 18.80 2.43
N CYS A 260 -6.87 17.98 3.20
CA CYS A 260 -7.21 17.68 4.58
C CYS A 260 -7.20 18.93 5.48
N TRP A 261 -6.19 19.80 5.31
CA TRP A 261 -6.09 21.04 6.08
C TRP A 261 -7.33 21.92 5.85
N HIS A 262 -7.78 22.10 4.61
CA HIS A 262 -9.02 22.80 4.30
C HIS A 262 -10.23 22.08 4.92
N LEU A 263 -10.31 20.76 4.80
CA LEU A 263 -11.44 19.97 5.30
C LEU A 263 -11.68 20.17 6.81
N TYR A 264 -10.66 19.99 7.63
CA TYR A 264 -10.83 20.11 9.09
C TYR A 264 -10.81 21.57 9.60
N ASN A 265 -10.55 22.55 8.73
CA ASN A 265 -10.75 23.97 9.01
C ASN A 265 -12.09 24.51 8.47
N GLY A 266 -12.94 23.63 7.90
CA GLY A 266 -14.31 23.95 7.51
C GLY A 266 -14.48 24.44 6.07
N ASP A 267 -13.43 24.41 5.25
CA ASP A 267 -13.47 24.73 3.82
C ASP A 267 -13.63 23.45 2.99
N GLU A 268 -14.83 22.88 3.02
CA GLU A 268 -15.13 21.65 2.28
C GLU A 268 -15.04 21.81 0.77
N VAL A 269 -15.26 23.02 0.25
CA VAL A 269 -15.24 23.31 -1.19
C VAL A 269 -13.82 23.19 -1.72
N GLU A 270 -12.86 23.83 -1.07
CA GLU A 270 -11.46 23.74 -1.48
C GLU A 270 -10.88 22.35 -1.21
N ALA A 271 -11.22 21.72 -0.08
CA ALA A 271 -10.86 20.34 0.20
C ALA A 271 -11.28 19.40 -0.93
N LYS A 272 -12.54 19.47 -1.34
CA LYS A 272 -13.09 18.66 -2.43
C LYS A 272 -12.37 18.93 -3.76
N SER A 273 -12.07 20.19 -4.05
CA SER A 273 -11.31 20.58 -5.25
C SER A 273 -9.93 19.89 -5.32
N TYR A 274 -9.20 19.83 -4.20
CA TYR A 274 -7.93 19.10 -4.12
C TYR A 274 -8.13 17.59 -4.33
N PHE A 275 -9.10 16.97 -3.66
CA PHE A 275 -9.34 15.53 -3.79
C PHE A 275 -9.78 15.14 -5.20
N GLU A 276 -10.62 15.95 -5.87
CA GLU A 276 -11.02 15.74 -7.27
C GLU A 276 -9.81 15.80 -8.22
N LYS A 277 -8.92 16.79 -8.07
CA LYS A 277 -7.67 16.87 -8.86
C LYS A 277 -6.76 15.64 -8.67
N ILE A 278 -6.65 15.15 -7.44
CA ILE A 278 -5.81 13.97 -7.15
C ILE A 278 -6.34 12.72 -7.85
N VAL A 279 -7.65 12.45 -7.79
CA VAL A 279 -8.23 11.24 -8.40
C VAL A 279 -8.32 11.30 -9.94
N GLU A 280 -7.97 12.44 -10.56
CA GLU A 280 -7.78 12.55 -12.01
C GLU A 280 -6.36 12.20 -12.45
N THR A 281 -5.38 12.10 -11.53
CA THR A 281 -4.01 11.72 -11.84
C THR A 281 -3.89 10.24 -12.20
N ARG A 282 -2.72 9.84 -12.71
CA ARG A 282 -2.45 8.45 -13.10
C ARG A 282 -1.89 7.61 -11.93
N TYR A 283 -1.38 8.25 -10.87
CA TYR A 283 -0.64 7.57 -9.81
C TYR A 283 -1.57 7.01 -8.71
N TRP A 284 -2.59 6.26 -9.12
CA TRP A 284 -3.64 5.71 -8.27
C TRP A 284 -3.18 4.77 -7.11
N PRO A 285 -1.95 4.17 -7.12
CA PRO A 285 -1.48 3.39 -5.97
C PRO A 285 -0.97 4.22 -4.80
N ALA A 286 -0.74 5.54 -4.98
CA ALA A 286 -0.29 6.41 -3.90
C ALA A 286 -1.31 6.48 -2.76
N PHE A 287 -0.85 6.48 -1.51
CA PHE A 287 -1.74 6.51 -0.34
C PHE A 287 -2.60 7.77 -0.30
N GLY A 288 -2.05 8.93 -0.68
CA GLY A 288 -2.81 10.16 -0.78
C GLY A 288 -3.92 10.10 -1.84
N TYR A 289 -3.69 9.41 -2.99
CA TYR A 289 -4.75 9.16 -3.97
C TYR A 289 -5.86 8.28 -3.38
N ILE A 290 -5.49 7.17 -2.73
CA ILE A 290 -6.44 6.24 -2.11
C ILE A 290 -7.25 6.96 -1.02
N ALA A 291 -6.59 7.83 -0.26
CA ALA A 291 -7.21 8.60 0.79
C ALA A 291 -8.16 9.68 0.22
N ALA A 292 -7.75 10.42 -0.82
CA ALA A 292 -8.62 11.37 -1.52
C ALA A 292 -9.86 10.69 -2.12
N GLU A 293 -9.69 9.52 -2.69
CA GLU A 293 -10.78 8.68 -3.19
C GLU A 293 -11.77 8.30 -2.07
N ALA A 294 -11.24 7.90 -0.90
CA ALA A 294 -12.06 7.57 0.27
C ALA A 294 -12.78 8.79 0.85
N GLU A 295 -12.15 9.98 0.85
CA GLU A 295 -12.81 11.22 1.27
C GLU A 295 -13.97 11.60 0.33
N LEU A 296 -13.73 11.57 -0.98
CA LEU A 296 -14.78 11.83 -1.97
C LEU A 296 -15.93 10.82 -1.91
N TYR A 297 -15.63 9.58 -1.55
CA TYR A 297 -16.66 8.56 -1.34
C TYR A 297 -17.52 8.92 -0.13
N ARG A 298 -16.93 9.27 1.02
CA ARG A 298 -17.63 9.71 2.24
C ARG A 298 -18.43 11.01 2.06
N MET A 299 -17.96 11.93 1.21
CA MET A 299 -18.68 13.16 0.92
C MET A 299 -19.98 12.96 0.09
N LYS A 300 -20.20 11.76 -0.45
CA LYS A 300 -21.44 11.41 -1.19
C LYS A 300 -22.51 10.78 -0.30
N GLU A 301 -22.12 10.24 0.86
CA GLU A 301 -23.03 9.68 1.86
C GLU A 301 -23.67 10.79 2.70
#